data_36168985daa6fe820300bbd1932cf775
#
_entry.id   36168985daa6fe820300bbd1932cf775
#
_cell.length_a   1.000
_cell.length_b   1.000
_cell.length_c   1.000
_cell.angle_alpha   90.00
_cell.angle_beta   90.00
_cell.angle_gamma   90.00
#
_symmetry.space_group_name_H-M   'P 1'
#
loop_
_entity.id
_entity.type
_entity.pdbx_description
1 polymer ?
#
loop_
_entity_poly.entity_id
_entity_poly.type
_entity_poly.pdbx_seq_one_letter_code
_entity_poly.pdbx_strand_id
1 'polypeptide(L)'
;MTTRVPRARTAAMAATTAVLCLAAVACGADDGKSSEQDGGKVAGASAKPSGAPSPDTAASDSAAPSPTSTPTSSGKVLDEAGLAAVALRTGEAGSYEVTPMQGGEERGTERSENKDCRPLVAVINGAPEPTPAATVFRTVMDKSEEGKDDQTVVTEILTSHPGGGAQQLMRGVRDAVRACAGGFRTSGADGPSTYTEVKQLPLPPAGQESIAYQVTGSIEGDEVPLLFQLVRTGSTIVTFYVADFVTAKTPRLPAELVAAQAAKLP
;
A
#
# COMPACT_ATOMS: atom_id res chain seq x y z
N MET A 1 49.98 -38.11 13.44
CA MET A 1 49.11 -36.90 13.36
C MET A 1 47.67 -37.37 13.41
N THR A 2 47.07 -37.29 14.58
CA THR A 2 45.75 -37.88 14.90
C THR A 2 44.71 -36.79 14.84
N THR A 3 43.83 -36.86 13.84
CA THR A 3 42.69 -35.92 13.63
C THR A 3 41.56 -36.31 14.58
N ARG A 4 41.20 -35.39 15.47
CA ARG A 4 40.03 -35.53 16.37
C ARG A 4 38.78 -34.95 15.69
N VAL A 5 37.76 -35.78 15.52
CA VAL A 5 36.42 -35.41 15.08
C VAL A 5 35.60 -34.95 16.30
N PRO A 6 34.92 -33.79 16.29
CA PRO A 6 34.01 -33.40 17.35
C PRO A 6 32.65 -34.08 17.21
N ARG A 7 32.17 -34.68 18.32
CA ARG A 7 30.85 -35.31 18.44
C ARG A 7 29.73 -34.24 18.49
N ALA A 8 28.78 -34.37 17.59
CA ALA A 8 27.50 -33.62 17.62
C ALA A 8 26.67 -34.05 18.85
N ARG A 9 26.20 -33.06 19.62
CA ARG A 9 25.23 -33.25 20.69
C ARG A 9 23.82 -33.03 20.12
N THR A 10 23.06 -34.11 20.03
CA THR A 10 21.62 -34.11 19.78
C THR A 10 20.88 -33.62 21.03
N ALA A 11 20.22 -32.47 20.95
CA ALA A 11 19.29 -32.02 21.98
C ALA A 11 17.88 -32.51 21.58
N ALA A 12 17.31 -33.37 22.43
CA ALA A 12 15.92 -33.81 22.32
C ALA A 12 15.00 -32.72 22.89
N MET A 13 14.11 -32.17 22.10
CA MET A 13 13.02 -31.32 22.57
C MET A 13 11.79 -32.17 22.87
N ALA A 14 11.37 -32.17 24.13
CA ALA A 14 10.13 -32.78 24.59
C ALA A 14 8.93 -31.85 24.28
N ALA A 15 8.00 -32.39 23.53
CA ALA A 15 6.72 -31.73 23.26
C ALA A 15 5.77 -31.88 24.46
N THR A 16 5.40 -30.78 25.09
CA THR A 16 4.33 -30.77 26.12
C THR A 16 3.02 -30.28 25.44
N THR A 17 2.12 -31.23 25.23
CA THR A 17 0.72 -30.99 24.84
C THR A 17 -0.05 -30.49 26.06
N ALA A 18 -0.52 -29.24 26.03
CA ALA A 18 -1.51 -28.72 26.98
C ALA A 18 -2.91 -28.79 26.35
N VAL A 19 -3.74 -29.64 26.93
CA VAL A 19 -5.17 -29.73 26.67
C VAL A 19 -5.86 -28.63 27.46
N LEU A 20 -6.58 -27.72 26.81
CA LEU A 20 -7.46 -26.76 27.49
C LEU A 20 -8.90 -27.12 27.20
N CYS A 21 -9.64 -27.35 28.31
CA CYS A 21 -11.04 -27.72 28.35
C CYS A 21 -11.95 -26.55 27.98
N LEU A 22 -12.96 -26.85 27.16
CA LEU A 22 -14.14 -26.01 26.93
C LEU A 22 -14.97 -25.85 28.21
N ALA A 23 -15.35 -24.63 28.53
CA ALA A 23 -16.49 -24.35 29.40
C ALA A 23 -17.49 -23.49 28.60
N ALA A 24 -18.60 -24.13 28.24
CA ALA A 24 -19.78 -23.47 27.71
C ALA A 24 -20.58 -22.93 28.90
N VAL A 25 -20.99 -21.64 28.84
CA VAL A 25 -22.05 -21.10 29.68
C VAL A 25 -23.10 -20.47 28.78
N ALA A 26 -24.31 -21.00 28.89
CA ALA A 26 -25.51 -20.60 28.18
C ALA A 26 -26.37 -19.64 29.01
N CYS A 27 -27.21 -18.89 28.29
CA CYS A 27 -28.49 -18.31 28.67
C CYS A 27 -28.58 -17.12 29.64
N GLY A 28 -29.30 -16.12 29.14
CA GLY A 28 -30.00 -15.10 29.90
C GLY A 28 -30.69 -14.12 28.97
N ALA A 29 -31.89 -14.49 28.53
CA ALA A 29 -32.87 -13.55 27.97
C ALA A 29 -33.55 -12.81 29.13
N ASP A 30 -33.77 -11.49 28.97
CA ASP A 30 -34.90 -10.85 29.68
C ASP A 30 -35.43 -9.65 28.89
N ASP A 31 -36.73 -9.62 28.81
CA ASP A 31 -37.64 -8.68 28.19
C ASP A 31 -37.80 -7.40 29.01
N GLY A 32 -38.16 -6.28 28.35
CA GLY A 32 -38.68 -5.11 29.08
C GLY A 32 -38.74 -3.84 28.25
N LYS A 33 -39.66 -3.73 27.32
CA LYS A 33 -40.94 -2.98 27.30
C LYS A 33 -40.87 -1.45 27.42
N SER A 34 -41.21 -0.82 26.32
CA SER A 34 -42.04 0.40 26.09
C SER A 34 -42.00 1.58 27.08
N SER A 35 -41.83 2.75 26.54
CA SER A 35 -42.75 3.89 26.77
C SER A 35 -42.69 4.90 25.66
N GLU A 36 -43.84 5.19 25.14
CA GLU A 36 -44.26 6.18 24.16
C GLU A 36 -44.37 7.59 24.78
N GLN A 37 -44.60 8.52 23.84
CA GLN A 37 -45.26 9.85 24.00
C GLN A 37 -44.33 11.01 24.37
N ASP A 38 -44.35 12.19 23.71
CA ASP A 38 -45.41 13.01 23.11
C ASP A 38 -44.70 14.16 22.37
N GLY A 39 -45.01 14.62 21.19
CA GLY A 39 -46.07 15.52 20.82
C GLY A 39 -45.65 16.99 20.89
N GLY A 40 -45.39 17.64 19.73
CA GLY A 40 -45.11 19.10 19.67
C GLY A 40 -45.09 19.65 18.25
N LYS A 41 -46.28 19.77 17.67
CA LYS A 41 -46.55 20.42 16.38
C LYS A 41 -46.81 21.89 16.62
N VAL A 42 -46.13 22.82 15.94
CA VAL A 42 -46.62 24.18 15.64
C VAL A 42 -46.24 24.60 14.26
N ALA A 43 -47.26 25.02 13.54
CA ALA A 43 -47.26 25.57 12.20
C ALA A 43 -47.16 27.12 12.22
N GLY A 44 -46.84 27.69 11.06
CA GLY A 44 -47.02 29.12 10.77
C GLY A 44 -45.99 29.59 9.77
N ALA A 45 -46.30 29.70 8.60
CA ALA A 45 -47.09 30.55 7.72
C ALA A 45 -46.19 31.49 6.88
N SER A 46 -46.27 31.28 5.60
CA SER A 46 -46.38 32.20 4.43
C SER A 46 -45.94 33.65 4.57
N ALA A 47 -45.11 34.08 3.61
CA ALA A 47 -45.41 35.27 2.77
C ALA A 47 -44.44 35.36 1.58
N LYS A 48 -45.02 35.38 0.38
CA LYS A 48 -44.43 35.88 -0.87
C LYS A 48 -45.00 37.30 -1.05
N PRO A 49 -44.26 38.28 -1.66
CA PRO A 49 -44.74 38.71 -2.95
C PRO A 49 -43.65 38.95 -4.02
N SER A 50 -44.10 38.70 -5.18
CA SER A 50 -43.88 39.17 -6.54
C SER A 50 -43.20 40.54 -6.74
N GLY A 51 -42.40 40.59 -7.82
CA GLY A 51 -41.94 41.81 -8.47
C GLY A 51 -40.91 41.54 -9.55
N ALA A 52 -41.34 41.36 -10.81
CA ALA A 52 -40.51 41.60 -11.98
C ALA A 52 -40.77 43.05 -12.47
N PRO A 53 -39.89 43.71 -13.24
CA PRO A 53 -39.56 43.31 -14.62
C PRO A 53 -38.10 43.52 -15.05
N SER A 54 -37.75 42.87 -16.17
CA SER A 54 -36.57 43.12 -17.02
C SER A 54 -36.59 44.49 -17.69
N PRO A 55 -35.44 45.03 -18.21
CA PRO A 55 -35.02 44.61 -19.53
C PRO A 55 -33.50 44.52 -19.81
N ASP A 56 -33.19 43.66 -20.79
CA ASP A 56 -32.10 43.66 -21.77
C ASP A 56 -30.83 44.49 -21.55
N THR A 57 -29.69 43.77 -21.52
CA THR A 57 -28.52 44.17 -22.33
C THR A 57 -27.70 42.94 -22.67
N ALA A 58 -27.60 42.65 -23.96
CA ALA A 58 -26.74 41.64 -24.55
C ALA A 58 -25.26 42.01 -24.32
N ALA A 59 -24.51 41.10 -23.69
CA ALA A 59 -23.07 41.08 -23.78
C ALA A 59 -22.68 39.64 -24.20
N SER A 60 -22.22 39.56 -25.45
CA SER A 60 -21.54 38.39 -26.02
C SER A 60 -20.25 38.14 -25.22
N ASP A 61 -20.28 37.19 -24.29
CA ASP A 61 -19.08 36.67 -23.72
C ASP A 61 -18.65 35.46 -24.56
N SER A 62 -17.55 35.69 -25.27
CA SER A 62 -16.81 34.69 -26.02
C SER A 62 -16.27 33.65 -25.00
N ALA A 63 -16.92 32.52 -24.91
CA ALA A 63 -16.44 31.41 -24.13
C ALA A 63 -15.06 30.93 -24.66
N ALA A 64 -14.01 31.21 -23.90
CA ALA A 64 -12.72 30.65 -24.15
C ALA A 64 -12.85 29.11 -24.12
N PRO A 65 -12.25 28.37 -25.06
CA PRO A 65 -12.29 26.92 -25.05
C PRO A 65 -11.58 26.43 -23.78
N SER A 66 -12.33 25.72 -22.92
CA SER A 66 -11.74 24.95 -21.82
C SER A 66 -10.63 24.08 -22.38
N PRO A 67 -9.47 24.01 -21.71
CA PRO A 67 -8.42 23.11 -22.16
C PRO A 67 -8.98 21.68 -22.14
N THR A 68 -9.14 21.12 -23.33
CA THR A 68 -9.44 19.71 -23.53
C THR A 68 -8.29 18.93 -22.89
N SER A 69 -8.54 18.32 -21.73
CA SER A 69 -7.61 17.39 -21.10
C SER A 69 -7.38 16.26 -22.10
N THR A 70 -6.25 16.27 -22.77
CA THR A 70 -5.82 15.17 -23.63
C THR A 70 -5.83 13.91 -22.75
N PRO A 71 -6.58 12.85 -23.09
CA PRO A 71 -6.53 11.64 -22.31
C PRO A 71 -5.10 11.13 -22.34
N THR A 72 -4.43 11.15 -21.20
CA THR A 72 -3.12 10.53 -21.03
C THR A 72 -3.28 9.07 -21.43
N SER A 73 -2.61 8.68 -22.50
CA SER A 73 -2.65 7.32 -23.05
C SER A 73 -2.45 6.33 -21.93
N SER A 74 -3.49 5.62 -21.54
CA SER A 74 -3.38 4.46 -20.67
C SER A 74 -2.65 3.41 -21.50
N GLY A 75 -1.44 3.01 -21.07
CA GLY A 75 -0.65 1.97 -21.72
C GLY A 75 -1.41 0.64 -21.79
N LYS A 76 -0.85 -0.31 -22.49
CA LYS A 76 -1.39 -1.67 -22.59
C LYS A 76 -1.54 -2.29 -21.19
N VAL A 77 -2.71 -2.82 -20.88
CA VAL A 77 -2.91 -3.64 -19.68
C VAL A 77 -2.24 -5.00 -19.90
N LEU A 78 -1.32 -5.36 -19.01
CA LEU A 78 -0.60 -6.62 -19.03
C LEU A 78 -1.32 -7.65 -18.16
N ASP A 79 -1.31 -8.91 -18.62
CA ASP A 79 -1.62 -10.07 -17.79
C ASP A 79 -0.40 -10.47 -16.95
N GLU A 80 -0.52 -11.53 -16.15
CA GLU A 80 0.54 -12.01 -15.28
C GLU A 80 1.80 -12.40 -16.07
N ALA A 81 1.65 -13.08 -17.21
CA ALA A 81 2.77 -13.45 -18.08
C ALA A 81 3.46 -12.21 -18.66
N GLY A 82 2.70 -11.21 -19.05
CA GLY A 82 3.22 -9.91 -19.50
C GLY A 82 3.97 -9.17 -18.42
N LEU A 83 3.45 -9.13 -17.17
CA LEU A 83 4.15 -8.56 -16.04
C LEU A 83 5.44 -9.32 -15.70
N ALA A 84 5.39 -10.66 -15.71
CA ALA A 84 6.57 -11.49 -15.48
C ALA A 84 7.66 -11.30 -16.55
N ALA A 85 7.26 -10.97 -17.79
CA ALA A 85 8.20 -10.69 -18.87
C ALA A 85 8.94 -9.36 -18.72
N VAL A 86 8.28 -8.34 -18.13
CA VAL A 86 8.85 -7.01 -17.89
C VAL A 86 9.45 -6.86 -16.49
N ALA A 87 9.24 -7.82 -15.57
CA ALA A 87 9.92 -7.84 -14.28
C ALA A 87 11.43 -8.02 -14.46
N LEU A 88 12.22 -7.49 -13.52
CA LEU A 88 13.66 -7.72 -13.49
C LEU A 88 13.98 -9.21 -13.34
N ARG A 89 15.13 -9.59 -13.88
CA ARG A 89 15.76 -10.91 -13.72
C ARG A 89 17.14 -10.75 -13.15
N THR A 90 17.63 -11.80 -12.51
CA THR A 90 19.01 -11.85 -12.01
C THR A 90 19.98 -11.49 -13.13
N GLY A 91 20.92 -10.58 -12.82
CA GLY A 91 21.93 -10.08 -13.74
C GLY A 91 21.51 -8.86 -14.59
N GLU A 92 20.25 -8.41 -14.53
CA GLU A 92 19.79 -7.22 -15.26
C GLU A 92 20.00 -5.90 -14.45
N ALA A 93 20.24 -6.02 -13.15
CA ALA A 93 20.49 -4.89 -12.26
C ALA A 93 21.75 -5.16 -11.39
N GLY A 94 22.92 -5.30 -12.01
CA GLY A 94 24.19 -5.48 -11.29
C GLY A 94 24.25 -6.76 -10.45
N SER A 95 24.59 -6.63 -9.16
CA SER A 95 24.77 -7.75 -8.22
C SER A 95 23.44 -8.32 -7.67
N TYR A 96 22.29 -7.79 -8.09
CA TYR A 96 21.01 -8.21 -7.55
C TYR A 96 20.55 -9.56 -8.10
N GLU A 97 20.22 -10.46 -7.18
CA GLU A 97 19.48 -11.68 -7.47
C GLU A 97 17.98 -11.39 -7.39
N VAL A 98 17.25 -11.72 -8.44
CA VAL A 98 15.80 -11.53 -8.54
C VAL A 98 15.11 -12.86 -8.70
N THR A 99 14.25 -13.20 -7.76
CA THR A 99 13.51 -14.48 -7.76
C THR A 99 12.02 -14.25 -7.60
N PRO A 100 11.15 -15.13 -8.12
CA PRO A 100 9.74 -15.15 -7.74
C PRO A 100 9.62 -15.27 -6.22
N MET A 101 8.75 -14.47 -5.62
CA MET A 101 8.51 -14.56 -4.17
C MET A 101 7.80 -15.87 -3.84
N GLN A 102 8.41 -16.67 -2.97
CA GLN A 102 7.81 -17.92 -2.50
C GLN A 102 6.75 -17.60 -1.45
N GLY A 103 5.53 -18.10 -1.63
CA GLY A 103 4.39 -17.80 -0.74
C GLY A 103 3.91 -16.34 -0.77
N GLY A 104 4.40 -15.54 -1.71
CA GLY A 104 4.16 -14.09 -1.80
C GLY A 104 2.76 -13.68 -2.24
N GLU A 105 1.85 -14.64 -2.36
CA GLU A 105 0.45 -14.37 -2.68
C GLU A 105 -0.37 -14.04 -1.44
N GLU A 106 0.17 -14.25 -0.25
CA GLU A 106 -0.47 -13.85 1.00
C GLU A 106 -0.47 -12.33 1.12
N ARG A 107 -1.65 -11.77 0.94
CA ARG A 107 -1.88 -10.33 1.08
C ARG A 107 -2.19 -10.01 2.51
N GLY A 108 -1.68 -8.88 3.00
CA GLY A 108 -2.05 -8.36 4.31
C GLY A 108 -3.56 -8.12 4.40
N THR A 109 -4.07 -8.18 5.62
CA THR A 109 -5.52 -8.02 5.91
C THR A 109 -5.82 -6.74 6.66
N GLU A 110 -4.84 -5.88 6.84
CA GLU A 110 -4.99 -4.63 7.58
C GLU A 110 -6.01 -3.69 6.95
N ARG A 111 -6.73 -2.98 7.82
CA ARG A 111 -7.73 -1.98 7.43
C ARG A 111 -7.57 -0.74 8.30
N SER A 112 -7.47 0.43 7.68
CA SER A 112 -7.46 1.69 8.41
C SER A 112 -8.87 2.14 8.74
N GLU A 113 -9.07 2.60 9.97
CA GLU A 113 -10.26 3.33 10.40
C GLU A 113 -10.36 4.68 9.69
N ASN A 114 -9.21 5.34 9.48
CA ASN A 114 -9.14 6.56 8.70
C ASN A 114 -9.17 6.23 7.20
N LYS A 115 -10.26 6.61 6.55
CA LYS A 115 -10.48 6.36 5.11
C LYS A 115 -9.42 7.01 4.21
N ASP A 116 -8.85 8.15 4.64
CA ASP A 116 -7.84 8.87 3.87
C ASP A 116 -6.48 8.14 3.87
N CYS A 117 -6.25 7.24 4.84
CA CYS A 117 -5.05 6.41 4.92
C CYS A 117 -5.19 5.04 4.23
N ARG A 118 -6.39 4.66 3.77
CA ARG A 118 -6.62 3.37 3.11
C ARG A 118 -5.71 3.11 1.90
N PRO A 119 -5.38 4.10 1.05
CA PRO A 119 -4.45 3.84 -0.06
C PRO A 119 -3.07 3.38 0.40
N LEU A 120 -2.56 3.88 1.53
CA LEU A 120 -1.28 3.41 2.10
C LEU A 120 -1.40 1.98 2.62
N VAL A 121 -2.48 1.69 3.36
CA VAL A 121 -2.73 0.35 3.88
C VAL A 121 -2.88 -0.68 2.77
N ALA A 122 -3.55 -0.32 1.67
CA ALA A 122 -3.67 -1.19 0.50
C ALA A 122 -2.30 -1.52 -0.14
N VAL A 123 -1.38 -0.55 -0.17
CA VAL A 123 0.01 -0.78 -0.63
C VAL A 123 0.78 -1.64 0.36
N ILE A 124 0.68 -1.39 1.66
CA ILE A 124 1.30 -2.19 2.73
C ILE A 124 0.84 -3.65 2.65
N ASN A 125 -0.45 -3.88 2.41
CA ASN A 125 -1.02 -5.21 2.23
C ASN A 125 -0.60 -5.93 0.94
N GLY A 126 0.13 -5.27 0.02
CA GLY A 126 0.40 -5.82 -1.31
C GLY A 126 -0.86 -5.96 -2.18
N ALA A 127 -1.93 -5.27 -1.83
CA ALA A 127 -3.25 -5.32 -2.49
C ALA A 127 -3.73 -3.90 -2.86
N PRO A 128 -3.02 -3.18 -3.75
CA PRO A 128 -3.33 -1.80 -4.07
C PRO A 128 -4.71 -1.63 -4.69
N GLU A 129 -5.29 -0.45 -4.45
CA GLU A 129 -6.60 -0.07 -4.99
C GLU A 129 -6.46 1.10 -5.98
N PRO A 130 -7.18 1.07 -7.13
CA PRO A 130 -8.13 0.04 -7.58
C PRO A 130 -7.46 -1.32 -7.81
N THR A 131 -8.23 -2.40 -7.63
CA THR A 131 -7.74 -3.77 -7.83
C THR A 131 -7.09 -3.92 -9.21
N PRO A 132 -5.84 -4.38 -9.29
CA PRO A 132 -5.17 -4.60 -10.57
C PRO A 132 -5.75 -5.80 -11.32
N ALA A 133 -5.60 -5.80 -12.65
CA ALA A 133 -5.96 -6.96 -13.48
C ALA A 133 -4.98 -8.12 -13.29
N ALA A 134 -3.72 -7.83 -12.99
CA ALA A 134 -2.68 -8.82 -12.71
C ALA A 134 -1.66 -8.25 -11.71
N THR A 135 -1.02 -9.15 -10.97
CA THR A 135 0.03 -8.83 -9.99
C THR A 135 1.13 -9.89 -10.06
N VAL A 136 2.39 -9.45 -9.98
CA VAL A 136 3.57 -10.32 -9.90
C VAL A 136 4.45 -9.83 -8.76
N PHE A 137 4.91 -10.76 -7.93
CA PHE A 137 5.81 -10.49 -6.80
C PHE A 137 7.21 -11.01 -7.07
N ARG A 138 8.22 -10.25 -6.67
CA ARG A 138 9.64 -10.62 -6.73
C ARG A 138 10.32 -10.32 -5.41
N THR A 139 11.26 -11.16 -5.06
CA THR A 139 12.26 -10.90 -4.02
C THR A 139 13.56 -10.51 -4.70
N VAL A 140 14.14 -9.40 -4.27
CA VAL A 140 15.40 -8.87 -4.79
C VAL A 140 16.39 -8.79 -3.64
N MET A 141 17.54 -9.46 -3.80
CA MET A 141 18.61 -9.49 -2.80
C MET A 141 19.92 -9.03 -3.41
N ASP A 142 20.64 -8.16 -2.73
CA ASP A 142 21.99 -7.78 -3.13
C ASP A 142 22.97 -8.91 -2.80
N LYS A 143 23.69 -9.39 -3.81
CA LYS A 143 24.70 -10.44 -3.69
C LYS A 143 26.13 -9.89 -3.72
N SER A 144 26.32 -8.55 -3.73
CA SER A 144 27.62 -7.96 -3.50
C SER A 144 28.18 -8.31 -2.11
N GLU A 145 29.46 -8.11 -1.89
CA GLU A 145 30.04 -8.38 -0.56
C GLU A 145 29.41 -7.48 0.52
N GLU A 146 29.12 -6.22 0.19
CA GLU A 146 28.43 -5.26 1.07
C GLU A 146 26.97 -5.69 1.33
N GLY A 147 26.24 -6.11 0.29
CA GLY A 147 24.84 -6.54 0.41
C GLY A 147 24.66 -7.83 1.20
N LYS A 148 25.66 -8.71 1.24
CA LYS A 148 25.64 -9.91 2.07
C LYS A 148 25.67 -9.60 3.57
N ASP A 149 26.36 -8.53 3.96
CA ASP A 149 26.45 -8.11 5.36
C ASP A 149 25.15 -7.41 5.81
N ASP A 150 24.54 -6.59 4.93
CA ASP A 150 23.31 -5.84 5.23
C ASP A 150 22.05 -6.71 5.23
N GLN A 151 22.07 -7.84 4.53
CA GLN A 151 20.92 -8.77 4.35
C GLN A 151 19.60 -8.07 3.95
N THR A 152 19.70 -6.92 3.31
CA THR A 152 18.54 -6.16 2.87
C THR A 152 17.80 -6.88 1.76
N VAL A 153 16.52 -7.16 1.99
CA VAL A 153 15.61 -7.73 1.01
C VAL A 153 14.67 -6.65 0.50
N VAL A 154 14.62 -6.47 -0.81
CA VAL A 154 13.63 -5.61 -1.45
C VAL A 154 12.52 -6.49 -2.01
N THR A 155 11.29 -6.18 -1.64
CA THR A 155 10.09 -6.72 -2.28
C THR A 155 9.74 -5.83 -3.46
N GLU A 156 9.61 -6.42 -4.64
CA GLU A 156 9.16 -5.75 -5.85
C GLU A 156 7.79 -6.32 -6.26
N ILE A 157 6.79 -5.45 -6.41
CA ILE A 157 5.42 -5.81 -6.76
C ILE A 157 5.05 -5.08 -8.05
N LEU A 158 4.87 -5.83 -9.14
CA LEU A 158 4.38 -5.28 -10.39
C LEU A 158 2.87 -5.49 -10.48
N THR A 159 2.15 -4.42 -10.82
CA THR A 159 0.69 -4.46 -11.00
C THR A 159 0.29 -3.80 -12.30
N SER A 160 -0.75 -4.32 -12.95
CA SER A 160 -1.31 -3.76 -14.17
C SER A 160 -2.76 -3.37 -13.97
N HIS A 161 -3.12 -2.14 -14.32
CA HIS A 161 -4.40 -1.53 -13.98
C HIS A 161 -5.16 -1.08 -15.24
N PRO A 162 -6.40 -1.52 -15.43
CA PRO A 162 -7.24 -1.04 -16.53
C PRO A 162 -7.83 0.35 -16.25
N GLY A 163 -8.32 1.01 -17.29
CA GLY A 163 -9.23 2.15 -17.18
C GLY A 163 -8.72 3.37 -16.38
N GLY A 164 -7.41 3.64 -16.40
CA GLY A 164 -6.84 4.75 -15.64
C GLY A 164 -6.61 4.45 -14.15
N GLY A 165 -6.76 3.20 -13.73
CA GLY A 165 -6.56 2.76 -12.35
C GLY A 165 -5.15 3.03 -11.82
N ALA A 166 -4.11 2.91 -12.67
CA ALA A 166 -2.74 3.23 -12.29
C ALA A 166 -2.59 4.71 -11.86
N GLN A 167 -3.15 5.64 -12.63
CA GLN A 167 -3.13 7.06 -12.27
C GLN A 167 -3.97 7.34 -11.01
N GLN A 168 -5.08 6.64 -10.84
CA GLN A 168 -5.93 6.76 -9.65
C GLN A 168 -5.17 6.31 -8.40
N LEU A 169 -4.47 5.17 -8.46
CA LEU A 169 -3.63 4.67 -7.37
C LEU A 169 -2.56 5.68 -7.01
N MET A 170 -1.79 6.17 -8.00
CA MET A 170 -0.73 7.16 -7.75
C MET A 170 -1.24 8.44 -7.10
N ARG A 171 -2.42 8.95 -7.52
CA ARG A 171 -3.06 10.10 -6.86
C ARG A 171 -3.47 9.77 -5.44
N GLY A 172 -4.16 8.65 -5.24
CA GLY A 172 -4.62 8.20 -3.91
C GLY A 172 -3.47 8.06 -2.91
N VAL A 173 -2.36 7.43 -3.32
CA VAL A 173 -1.17 7.31 -2.47
C VAL A 173 -0.57 8.69 -2.15
N ARG A 174 -0.47 9.58 -3.14
CA ARG A 174 0.08 10.92 -2.93
C ARG A 174 -0.76 11.76 -1.96
N ASP A 175 -2.08 11.66 -2.07
CA ASP A 175 -3.01 12.32 -1.18
C ASP A 175 -2.94 11.73 0.23
N ALA A 176 -2.88 10.40 0.34
CA ALA A 176 -2.78 9.70 1.61
C ALA A 176 -1.46 9.98 2.35
N VAL A 177 -0.32 10.08 1.64
CA VAL A 177 0.96 10.47 2.23
C VAL A 177 0.85 11.83 2.94
N ARG A 178 0.14 12.79 2.33
CA ARG A 178 -0.08 14.10 2.95
C ARG A 178 -1.09 14.07 4.10
N ALA A 179 -2.21 13.37 3.90
CA ALA A 179 -3.29 13.31 4.88
C ALA A 179 -2.91 12.55 6.15
N CYS A 180 -2.01 11.57 6.03
CA CYS A 180 -1.61 10.67 7.11
C CYS A 180 -0.23 10.96 7.68
N ALA A 181 0.32 12.17 7.49
CA ALA A 181 1.66 12.54 7.96
C ALA A 181 1.86 12.31 9.48
N GLY A 182 0.81 12.46 10.28
CA GLY A 182 0.82 12.21 11.74
C GLY A 182 0.63 10.73 12.13
N GLY A 183 0.70 9.82 11.17
CA GLY A 183 0.49 8.40 11.41
C GLY A 183 -0.98 7.97 11.35
N PHE A 184 -1.21 6.68 11.55
CA PHE A 184 -2.55 6.08 11.55
C PHE A 184 -2.54 4.72 12.27
N ARG A 185 -3.73 4.19 12.51
CA ARG A 185 -3.91 2.85 13.07
C ARG A 185 -4.66 1.97 12.11
N THR A 186 -4.39 0.67 12.22
CA THR A 186 -5.08 -0.37 11.47
C THR A 186 -5.56 -1.47 12.40
N SER A 187 -6.43 -2.31 11.86
CA SER A 187 -6.84 -3.58 12.44
C SER A 187 -6.78 -4.64 11.34
N GLY A 188 -6.42 -5.85 11.68
CA GLY A 188 -6.31 -6.96 10.75
C GLY A 188 -6.43 -8.31 11.45
N ALA A 189 -6.22 -9.40 10.71
CA ALA A 189 -6.26 -10.75 11.25
C ALA A 189 -5.20 -10.99 12.32
N ASP A 190 -4.02 -10.35 12.16
CA ASP A 190 -2.89 -10.48 13.08
C ASP A 190 -2.96 -9.47 14.26
N GLY A 191 -4.07 -8.75 14.37
CA GLY A 191 -4.28 -7.75 15.40
C GLY A 191 -4.15 -6.31 14.90
N PRO A 192 -4.14 -5.32 15.83
CA PRO A 192 -3.99 -3.92 15.50
C PRO A 192 -2.53 -3.55 15.28
N SER A 193 -2.26 -2.74 14.24
CA SER A 193 -0.95 -2.12 14.02
C SER A 193 -1.03 -0.61 14.23
N THR A 194 0.08 -0.01 14.63
CA THR A 194 0.23 1.43 14.78
C THR A 194 1.36 1.92 13.89
N TYR A 195 1.06 2.91 13.07
CA TYR A 195 2.02 3.63 12.26
C TYR A 195 2.14 5.05 12.82
N THR A 196 3.34 5.43 13.24
CA THR A 196 3.58 6.67 14.02
C THR A 196 3.84 7.87 13.13
N GLU A 197 4.36 7.66 11.92
CA GLU A 197 4.70 8.72 10.97
C GLU A 197 4.54 8.25 9.53
N VAL A 198 4.13 9.17 8.64
CA VAL A 198 4.25 9.03 7.19
C VAL A 198 4.94 10.28 6.64
N LYS A 199 6.00 10.09 5.87
CA LYS A 199 6.69 11.21 5.23
C LYS A 199 7.07 10.91 3.79
N GLN A 200 6.94 11.90 2.91
CA GLN A 200 7.45 11.82 1.57
C GLN A 200 8.99 11.88 1.56
N LEU A 201 9.62 11.09 0.70
CA LEU A 201 11.07 11.05 0.56
C LEU A 201 11.52 11.69 -0.77
N PRO A 202 12.64 12.41 -0.77
CA PRO A 202 13.25 12.96 -1.97
C PRO A 202 14.09 11.88 -2.67
N LEU A 203 13.45 10.97 -3.40
CA LEU A 203 14.15 10.00 -4.23
C LEU A 203 14.17 10.43 -5.70
N PRO A 204 15.15 9.96 -6.51
CA PRO A 204 15.21 10.27 -7.93
C PRO A 204 13.90 9.86 -8.62
N PRO A 205 13.37 10.72 -9.53
CA PRO A 205 12.20 10.37 -10.32
C PRO A 205 12.51 9.19 -11.25
N ALA A 206 11.52 8.31 -11.46
CA ALA A 206 11.62 7.17 -12.36
C ALA A 206 10.29 6.98 -13.10
N GLY A 207 10.34 6.36 -14.30
CA GLY A 207 9.17 6.17 -15.14
C GLY A 207 8.51 7.47 -15.56
N GLN A 208 7.23 7.42 -15.88
CA GLN A 208 6.41 8.60 -16.20
C GLN A 208 5.98 9.37 -14.96
N GLU A 209 5.86 8.68 -13.84
CA GLU A 209 5.43 9.23 -12.56
C GLU A 209 5.99 8.35 -11.44
N SER A 210 6.51 8.97 -10.39
CA SER A 210 6.96 8.24 -9.20
C SER A 210 6.65 9.00 -7.92
N ILE A 211 6.55 8.26 -6.82
CA ILE A 211 6.48 8.77 -5.46
C ILE A 211 7.25 7.84 -4.54
N ALA A 212 8.02 8.43 -3.63
CA ALA A 212 8.67 7.70 -2.56
C ALA A 212 8.24 8.24 -1.20
N TYR A 213 8.01 7.34 -0.26
CA TYR A 213 7.61 7.71 1.09
C TYR A 213 8.06 6.64 2.09
N GLN A 214 8.15 7.05 3.33
CA GLN A 214 8.38 6.19 4.48
C GLN A 214 7.12 6.14 5.33
N VAL A 215 6.80 4.97 5.84
CA VAL A 215 5.83 4.77 6.92
C VAL A 215 6.59 4.18 8.09
N THR A 216 6.49 4.76 9.27
CA THR A 216 7.16 4.23 10.47
C THR A 216 6.15 3.38 11.24
N GLY A 217 6.39 2.07 11.33
CA GLY A 217 5.58 1.13 12.10
C GLY A 217 6.12 0.99 13.52
N SER A 218 5.22 0.83 14.51
CA SER A 218 5.60 0.42 15.86
C SER A 218 5.47 -1.09 15.97
N ILE A 219 6.60 -1.78 16.05
CA ILE A 219 6.70 -3.25 16.05
C ILE A 219 7.42 -3.67 17.33
N GLU A 220 6.74 -4.40 18.21
CA GLU A 220 7.29 -4.87 19.50
C GLU A 220 7.85 -3.74 20.40
N GLY A 221 7.44 -2.49 20.14
CA GLY A 221 7.89 -1.31 20.87
C GLY A 221 9.01 -0.53 20.19
N ASP A 222 9.58 -1.05 19.11
CA ASP A 222 10.55 -0.34 18.30
C ASP A 222 9.88 0.39 17.13
N GLU A 223 10.46 1.50 16.70
CA GLU A 223 10.04 2.21 15.50
C GLU A 223 10.80 1.67 14.28
N VAL A 224 10.10 1.00 13.40
CA VAL A 224 10.67 0.40 12.19
C VAL A 224 10.26 1.21 10.96
N PRO A 225 11.21 1.85 10.27
CA PRO A 225 10.95 2.55 9.01
C PRO A 225 10.70 1.57 7.86
N LEU A 226 9.55 1.68 7.22
CA LEU A 226 9.14 0.96 6.02
C LEU A 226 9.23 1.92 4.84
N LEU A 227 10.11 1.66 3.90
CA LEU A 227 10.32 2.53 2.74
C LEU A 227 9.60 1.97 1.52
N PHE A 228 8.85 2.83 0.85
CA PHE A 228 8.13 2.51 -0.38
C PHE A 228 8.53 3.47 -1.49
N GLN A 229 8.69 2.94 -2.71
CA GLN A 229 8.71 3.74 -3.93
C GLN A 229 7.80 3.11 -4.98
N LEU A 230 6.85 3.89 -5.47
CA LEU A 230 5.99 3.51 -6.58
C LEU A 230 6.45 4.21 -7.85
N VAL A 231 6.54 3.46 -8.93
CA VAL A 231 6.90 3.96 -10.27
C VAL A 231 5.84 3.51 -11.25
N ARG A 232 5.27 4.45 -12.02
CA ARG A 232 4.25 4.20 -13.03
C ARG A 232 4.77 4.47 -14.43
N THR A 233 4.49 3.56 -15.35
CA THR A 233 4.55 3.79 -16.79
C THR A 233 3.28 3.21 -17.42
N GLY A 234 2.54 4.02 -18.17
CA GLY A 234 1.28 3.60 -18.76
C GLY A 234 0.25 3.12 -17.73
N SER A 235 -0.17 1.88 -17.88
CA SER A 235 -1.09 1.17 -16.99
C SER A 235 -0.38 0.31 -15.93
N THR A 236 0.95 0.25 -15.95
CA THR A 236 1.76 -0.60 -15.07
C THR A 236 2.38 0.23 -13.95
N ILE A 237 2.32 -0.32 -12.74
CA ILE A 237 3.02 0.21 -11.56
C ILE A 237 3.94 -0.87 -11.02
N VAL A 238 5.17 -0.47 -10.69
CA VAL A 238 6.02 -1.25 -9.80
C VAL A 238 6.10 -0.55 -8.45
N THR A 239 5.88 -1.31 -7.39
CA THR A 239 6.07 -0.90 -6.01
C THR A 239 7.29 -1.60 -5.47
N PHE A 240 8.27 -0.84 -5.01
CA PHE A 240 9.39 -1.34 -4.22
C PHE A 240 9.08 -1.11 -2.75
N TYR A 241 9.30 -2.15 -1.96
CA TYR A 241 9.17 -2.12 -0.52
C TYR A 241 10.43 -2.66 0.12
N VAL A 242 10.94 -1.96 1.12
CA VAL A 242 12.11 -2.39 1.90
C VAL A 242 11.98 -1.96 3.35
N ALA A 243 12.37 -2.85 4.27
CA ALA A 243 12.44 -2.60 5.70
C ALA A 243 13.62 -3.36 6.31
N ASP A 244 14.17 -2.85 7.39
CA ASP A 244 15.15 -3.52 8.22
C ASP A 244 14.50 -3.85 9.58
N PHE A 245 13.95 -5.03 9.70
CA PHE A 245 13.32 -5.53 10.92
C PHE A 245 14.33 -6.03 11.97
N VAL A 246 15.60 -6.13 11.62
CA VAL A 246 16.65 -6.62 12.53
C VAL A 246 17.24 -5.48 13.33
N THR A 247 17.57 -4.37 12.68
CA THR A 247 18.24 -3.24 13.33
C THR A 247 17.35 -2.01 13.47
N ALA A 248 16.14 -2.03 12.92
CA ALA A 248 15.19 -0.91 12.86
C ALA A 248 15.78 0.38 12.26
N LYS A 249 16.84 0.28 11.47
CA LYS A 249 17.42 1.40 10.74
C LYS A 249 16.60 1.71 9.51
N THR A 250 16.69 2.98 9.05
CA THR A 250 16.09 3.36 7.77
C THR A 250 16.80 2.60 6.64
N PRO A 251 16.07 1.74 5.91
CA PRO A 251 16.66 0.96 4.83
C PRO A 251 16.99 1.84 3.63
N ARG A 252 17.86 1.36 2.74
CA ARG A 252 18.19 2.03 1.49
C ARG A 252 17.56 1.27 0.33
N LEU A 253 16.86 2.00 -0.54
CA LEU A 253 16.42 1.47 -1.83
C LEU A 253 17.41 1.96 -2.90
N PRO A 254 18.14 1.04 -3.57
CA PRO A 254 19.14 1.41 -4.58
C PRO A 254 18.49 2.05 -5.82
N ALA A 255 18.98 3.23 -6.20
CA ALA A 255 18.42 3.97 -7.33
C ALA A 255 18.62 3.26 -8.68
N GLU A 256 19.72 2.53 -8.83
CA GLU A 256 20.03 1.72 -10.02
C GLU A 256 19.05 0.56 -10.20
N LEU A 257 18.61 -0.08 -9.12
CA LEU A 257 17.58 -1.12 -9.16
C LEU A 257 16.25 -0.56 -9.67
N VAL A 258 15.84 0.59 -9.12
CA VAL A 258 14.61 1.28 -9.51
C VAL A 258 14.67 1.72 -10.97
N ALA A 259 15.80 2.28 -11.40
CA ALA A 259 16.01 2.74 -12.78
C ALA A 259 15.99 1.56 -13.78
N ALA A 260 16.65 0.44 -13.44
CA ALA A 260 16.65 -0.76 -14.27
C ALA A 260 15.25 -1.33 -14.47
N GLN A 261 14.45 -1.42 -13.40
CA GLN A 261 13.07 -1.88 -13.53
C GLN A 261 12.19 -0.87 -14.28
N ALA A 262 12.32 0.41 -14.01
CA ALA A 262 11.55 1.45 -14.70
C ALA A 262 11.77 1.44 -16.22
N ALA A 263 12.99 1.15 -16.66
CA ALA A 263 13.35 1.07 -18.08
C ALA A 263 12.70 -0.12 -18.82
N LYS A 264 12.21 -1.12 -18.10
CA LYS A 264 11.53 -2.31 -18.66
C LYS A 264 10.02 -2.14 -18.74
N LEU A 265 9.45 -1.13 -18.07
CA LEU A 265 8.00 -0.89 -18.10
C LEU A 265 7.58 -0.34 -19.47
N PRO A 266 6.42 -0.80 -20.03
CA PRO A 266 5.95 -0.43 -21.37
C PRO A 266 5.31 0.95 -21.45
#